data_22ae72e661ec6e2d65c5f37de4b54eb8
#
_entry.id   22ae72e661ec6e2d65c5f37de4b54eb8
#
_cell.length_a   1.000
_cell.length_b   1.000
_cell.length_c   1.000
_cell.angle_alpha   90.00
_cell.angle_beta   90.00
_cell.angle_gamma   90.00
#
_symmetry.space_group_name_H-M   'P 1'
#
loop_
_entity.id
_entity.type
_entity.pdbx_description
1 polymer ?
#
loop_
_entity_poly.entity_id
_entity_poly.type
_entity_poly.pdbx_seq_one_letter_code
_entity_poly.pdbx_strand_id
1 'polypeptide(L)'
;QRDVALAAPAGVLIGDLVALARESVKLAVSVELFDLFAGGGMAPGERSVGLRFTFQPDAAAALDGAITAEVDAFTASAAKRYGTKVRGAEAQ
;
A
#
# COMPACT_ATOMS: atom_id res chain seq x y z
N GLN A 1 -9.23 5.78 7.33
CA GLN A 1 -8.44 4.75 6.64
C GLN A 1 -7.87 5.27 5.32
N ARG A 2 -6.86 4.61 4.83
CA ARG A 2 -6.25 4.88 3.53
C ARG A 2 -6.13 3.58 2.76
N ASP A 3 -6.53 3.58 1.50
CA ASP A 3 -6.43 2.44 0.61
C ASP A 3 -5.44 2.77 -0.51
N VAL A 4 -4.52 1.84 -0.78
CA VAL A 4 -3.53 1.98 -1.85
C VAL A 4 -3.56 0.73 -2.71
N ALA A 5 -3.67 0.91 -4.02
CA ALA A 5 -3.59 -0.19 -4.98
C ALA A 5 -2.24 -0.11 -5.71
N LEU A 6 -1.50 -1.20 -5.67
CA LEU A 6 -0.19 -1.31 -6.32
C LEU A 6 -0.23 -2.37 -7.41
N ALA A 7 0.39 -2.07 -8.55
CA ALA A 7 0.68 -3.08 -9.55
C ALA A 7 1.99 -3.75 -9.17
N ALA A 8 1.94 -5.03 -8.83
CA ALA A 8 3.10 -5.81 -8.39
C ALA A 8 3.59 -6.70 -9.53
N PRO A 9 4.87 -6.59 -9.92
CA PRO A 9 5.44 -7.46 -10.95
C PRO A 9 5.39 -8.94 -10.57
N ALA A 10 5.47 -9.81 -11.58
CA ALA A 10 5.56 -11.24 -11.35
C ALA A 10 6.74 -11.57 -10.42
N GLY A 11 6.53 -12.49 -9.50
CA GLY A 11 7.57 -12.91 -8.56
C GLY A 11 7.65 -12.13 -7.26
N VAL A 12 6.98 -10.99 -7.16
CA VAL A 12 6.93 -10.23 -5.91
C VAL A 12 5.95 -10.93 -4.95
N LEU A 13 6.41 -11.18 -3.73
CA LEU A 13 5.58 -11.83 -2.72
C LEU A 13 4.70 -10.78 -2.02
N ILE A 14 3.41 -11.07 -1.94
CA ILE A 14 2.45 -10.17 -1.29
C ILE A 14 2.79 -9.99 0.18
N GLY A 15 3.23 -11.06 0.86
CA GLY A 15 3.65 -10.97 2.26
C GLY A 15 4.79 -9.99 2.48
N ASP A 16 5.71 -9.87 1.52
CA ASP A 16 6.81 -8.90 1.60
C ASP A 16 6.28 -7.47 1.49
N LEU A 17 5.30 -7.24 0.64
CA LEU A 17 4.68 -5.91 0.52
C LEU A 17 3.92 -5.52 1.79
N VAL A 18 3.19 -6.47 2.38
CA VAL A 18 2.47 -6.23 3.64
C VAL A 18 3.46 -5.94 4.77
N ALA A 19 4.55 -6.70 4.85
CA ALA A 19 5.59 -6.47 5.86
C ALA A 19 6.23 -5.09 5.71
N LEU A 20 6.56 -4.70 4.48
CA LEU A 20 7.11 -3.37 4.22
C LEU A 20 6.12 -2.28 4.60
N ALA A 21 4.84 -2.48 4.29
CA ALA A 21 3.80 -1.52 4.64
C ALA A 21 3.72 -1.33 6.16
N ARG A 22 3.75 -2.41 6.92
CA ARG A 22 3.72 -2.35 8.39
C ARG A 22 4.96 -1.66 8.96
N GLU A 23 6.11 -1.88 8.37
CA GLU A 23 7.35 -1.22 8.77
C GLU A 23 7.33 0.28 8.49
N SER A 24 6.79 0.66 7.34
CA SER A 24 6.87 2.04 6.82
C SER A 24 5.78 2.94 7.39
N VAL A 25 4.57 2.40 7.59
CA VAL A 25 3.41 3.18 8.04
C VAL A 25 3.16 2.87 9.51
N LYS A 26 4.00 3.45 10.37
CA LYS A 26 4.01 3.15 11.81
C LYS A 26 2.80 3.69 12.54
N LEU A 27 2.17 4.72 12.02
CA LEU A 27 0.96 5.30 12.62
C LEU A 27 -0.27 4.44 12.38
N ALA A 28 -0.23 3.49 11.44
CA ALA A 28 -1.35 2.59 11.19
C ALA A 28 -1.49 1.59 12.33
N VAL A 29 -2.72 1.39 12.78
CA VAL A 29 -3.03 0.34 13.77
C VAL A 29 -3.23 -1.01 13.10
N SER A 30 -3.56 -1.03 11.81
CA SER A 30 -3.61 -2.27 11.04
C SER A 30 -3.30 -2.00 9.57
N VAL A 31 -2.75 -3.03 8.92
CA VAL A 31 -2.52 -3.06 7.48
C VAL A 31 -3.11 -4.38 6.97
N GLU A 32 -4.03 -4.29 6.02
CA GLU A 32 -4.74 -5.46 5.50
C GLU A 32 -4.68 -5.52 3.98
N LEU A 33 -4.53 -6.73 3.45
CA LEU A 33 -4.78 -6.99 2.04
C LEU A 33 -6.30 -7.07 1.86
N PHE A 34 -6.88 -6.13 1.12
CA PHE A 34 -8.34 -6.13 0.92
C PHE A 34 -8.74 -6.46 -0.51
N ASP A 35 -7.81 -6.43 -1.45
CA ASP A 35 -8.10 -6.73 -2.84
C ASP A 35 -6.87 -7.30 -3.54
N LEU A 36 -7.11 -8.28 -4.41
CA LEU A 36 -6.06 -8.93 -5.19
C LEU A 36 -6.67 -9.45 -6.49
N PHE A 37 -6.16 -8.98 -7.62
CA PHE A 37 -6.61 -9.52 -8.91
C PHE A 37 -5.51 -9.42 -9.96
N ALA A 38 -5.70 -10.20 -11.03
CA ALA A 38 -4.82 -10.21 -12.19
C ALA A 38 -5.64 -9.99 -13.47
N GLY A 39 -5.00 -9.59 -14.55
CA GLY A 39 -5.66 -9.30 -15.81
C GLY A 39 -5.96 -7.80 -15.98
N GLY A 40 -6.96 -7.47 -16.78
CA GLY A 40 -7.40 -6.07 -16.91
C GLY A 40 -6.35 -5.11 -17.45
N GLY A 41 -5.55 -5.54 -18.44
CA GLY A 41 -4.52 -4.70 -19.06
C GLY A 41 -3.18 -4.74 -18.37
N MET A 42 -3.03 -5.56 -17.33
CA MET A 42 -1.74 -5.76 -16.65
C MET A 42 -0.86 -6.72 -17.45
N ALA A 43 0.46 -6.60 -17.25
CA ALA A 43 1.42 -7.52 -17.85
C ALA A 43 1.22 -8.95 -17.34
N PRO A 44 1.62 -9.99 -18.10
CA PRO A 44 1.54 -11.37 -17.64
C PRO A 44 2.26 -11.54 -16.28
N GLY A 45 1.56 -12.14 -15.31
CA GLY A 45 2.09 -12.34 -13.98
C GLY A 45 2.01 -11.13 -13.06
N GLU A 46 1.71 -9.96 -13.58
CA GLU A 46 1.48 -8.75 -12.78
C GLU A 46 0.13 -8.85 -12.06
N ARG A 47 0.08 -8.34 -10.83
CA ARG A 47 -1.15 -8.38 -10.03
C ARG A 47 -1.41 -7.01 -9.44
N SER A 48 -2.70 -6.69 -9.26
CA SER A 48 -3.11 -5.53 -8.50
C SER A 48 -3.28 -5.95 -7.04
N VAL A 49 -2.57 -5.27 -6.14
CA VAL A 49 -2.58 -5.56 -4.71
C VAL A 49 -3.15 -4.34 -3.99
N GLY A 50 -4.31 -4.51 -3.37
CA GLY A 50 -4.95 -3.45 -2.59
C GLY A 50 -4.62 -3.60 -1.11
N LEU A 51 -4.03 -2.58 -0.53
CA LEU A 51 -3.68 -2.54 0.90
C LEU A 51 -4.49 -1.45 1.58
N ARG A 52 -5.05 -1.79 2.74
CA ARG A 52 -5.83 -0.86 3.56
C ARG A 52 -5.09 -0.58 4.85
N PHE A 53 -4.85 0.70 5.11
CA PHE A 53 -4.25 1.19 6.33
C PHE A 53 -5.33 1.80 7.20
N THR A 54 -5.45 1.32 8.43
CA THR A 54 -6.42 1.86 9.40
C THR A 54 -5.67 2.61 10.49
N PHE A 55 -6.20 3.77 10.87
CA PHE A 55 -5.58 4.66 11.87
C PHE A 55 -6.59 4.94 12.98
N GLN A 56 -6.08 5.31 14.15
CA GLN A 56 -6.96 5.80 15.22
C GLN A 56 -7.64 7.10 14.73
N PRO A 57 -8.92 7.31 15.03
CA PRO A 57 -9.64 8.49 14.54
C PRO A 57 -8.99 9.82 14.92
N ASP A 58 -8.48 9.93 16.14
CA ASP A 58 -7.82 11.14 16.60
C ASP A 58 -6.51 11.39 15.85
N ALA A 59 -5.73 10.33 15.60
CA ALA A 59 -4.49 10.41 14.84
C ALA A 59 -4.79 10.76 13.37
N ALA A 60 -5.84 10.18 12.80
CA ALA A 60 -6.23 10.46 11.41
C ALA A 60 -6.54 11.95 11.22
N ALA A 61 -7.21 12.58 12.19
CA ALA A 61 -7.55 13.99 12.12
C ALA A 61 -6.36 14.90 12.38
N ALA A 62 -5.53 14.56 13.38
CA ALA A 62 -4.44 15.45 13.86
C ALA A 62 -3.15 15.27 13.07
N LEU A 63 -2.91 14.08 12.49
CA LEU A 63 -1.63 13.71 11.89
C LEU A 63 -1.75 13.39 10.40
N ASP A 64 -2.72 13.97 9.70
CA ASP A 64 -2.96 13.69 8.29
C ASP A 64 -1.72 13.86 7.43
N GLY A 65 -0.97 14.93 7.64
CA GLY A 65 0.27 15.18 6.89
C GLY A 65 1.34 14.13 7.16
N ALA A 66 1.49 13.72 8.42
CA ALA A 66 2.45 12.67 8.79
C ALA A 66 2.03 11.31 8.22
N ILE A 67 0.74 11.01 8.24
CA ILE A 67 0.19 9.79 7.65
C ILE A 67 0.47 9.76 6.13
N THR A 68 0.19 10.85 5.44
CA THR A 68 0.47 10.96 4.00
C THR A 68 1.95 10.74 3.72
N ALA A 69 2.84 11.34 4.52
CA ALA A 69 4.27 11.17 4.34
C ALA A 69 4.70 9.71 4.53
N GLU A 70 4.15 9.01 5.52
CA GLU A 70 4.47 7.59 5.74
C GLU A 70 3.97 6.71 4.61
N VAL A 71 2.75 6.94 4.13
CA VAL A 71 2.19 6.18 3.02
C VAL A 71 2.99 6.43 1.74
N ASP A 72 3.36 7.68 1.46
CA ASP A 72 4.19 8.02 0.30
C ASP A 72 5.57 7.37 0.40
N ALA A 73 6.17 7.36 1.58
CA ALA A 73 7.45 6.69 1.80
C ALA A 73 7.34 5.18 1.56
N PHE A 74 6.23 4.55 1.96
CA PHE A 74 5.98 3.15 1.67
C PHE A 74 5.90 2.91 0.16
N THR A 75 5.10 3.68 -0.57
CA THR A 75 4.95 3.47 -2.02
C THR A 75 6.27 3.67 -2.76
N ALA A 76 7.08 4.65 -2.34
CA ALA A 76 8.40 4.88 -2.92
C ALA A 76 9.36 3.72 -2.63
N SER A 77 9.37 3.21 -1.39
CA SER A 77 10.21 2.07 -1.03
C SER A 77 9.79 0.80 -1.77
N ALA A 78 8.49 0.56 -1.90
CA ALA A 78 7.98 -0.59 -2.65
C ALA A 78 8.38 -0.51 -4.11
N ALA A 79 8.30 0.66 -4.73
CA ALA A 79 8.72 0.86 -6.10
C ALA A 79 10.22 0.57 -6.28
N LYS A 80 11.03 1.05 -5.35
CA LYS A 80 12.49 0.87 -5.40
C LYS A 80 12.91 -0.57 -5.16
N ARG A 81 12.29 -1.25 -4.19
CA ARG A 81 12.65 -2.62 -3.81
C ARG A 81 12.05 -3.68 -4.72
N TYR A 82 10.81 -3.48 -5.13
CA TYR A 82 10.01 -4.52 -5.78
C TYR A 82 9.51 -4.14 -7.16
N GLY A 83 9.74 -2.89 -7.60
CA GLY A 83 9.29 -2.44 -8.91
C GLY A 83 7.78 -2.23 -9.01
N THR A 84 7.09 -2.02 -7.88
CA THR A 84 5.65 -1.78 -7.88
C THR A 84 5.34 -0.38 -8.40
N LYS A 85 4.11 -0.21 -8.88
CA LYS A 85 3.59 1.09 -9.32
C LYS A 85 2.25 1.35 -8.65
N VAL A 86 2.02 2.58 -8.20
CA VAL A 86 0.72 2.94 -7.63
C VAL A 86 -0.32 2.99 -8.75
N ARG A 87 -1.42 2.26 -8.59
CA ARG A 87 -2.57 2.28 -9.49
C ARG A 87 -3.64 3.23 -9.00
N GLY A 88 -3.75 3.39 -7.68
CA GLY A 88 -4.71 4.29 -7.09
C GLY A 88 -4.51 4.41 -5.59
N ALA A 89 -4.96 5.51 -5.01
CA ALA A 89 -4.91 5.74 -3.58
C ALA A 89 -6.16 6.54 -3.16
N GLU A 90 -6.78 6.09 -2.07
CA GLU A 90 -7.97 6.75 -1.52
C GLU A 90 -7.78 7.03 -0.04
N ALA A 91 -8.26 8.20 0.39
CA ALA A 91 -8.32 8.57 1.81
C ALA A 91 -9.79 8.60 2.24
N GLN A 92 -10.09 7.95 3.33
CA GLN A 92 -11.43 7.88 3.90
C GLN A 92 -11.43 8.26 5.37
#